data_2785eee5d7e0bd3bd3cc6a1d03bb0517
#
_entry.id   2785eee5d7e0bd3bd3cc6a1d03bb0517
#
_cell.length_a   1.000
_cell.length_b   1.000
_cell.length_c   1.000
_cell.angle_alpha   90.00
_cell.angle_beta   90.00
_cell.angle_gamma   90.00
#
_symmetry.space_group_name_H-M   'P 1'
#
loop_
_entity.id
_entity.type
_entity.pdbx_description
1 polymer ?
#
loop_
_entity_poly.entity_id
_entity_poly.type
_entity_poly.pdbx_seq_one_letter_code
_entity_poly.pdbx_strand_id
1 'polypeptide(L)'
;MIHKSDILVIGGGIAGMSYALRVANSGKYKVTLVCKTKLNEANTTKAQGGIASVTNLLVDNFEKHIADTMVAGDFISDHCAVEHVVRNAPEAITDLVNWGVNFDKNSKGAYDLHREGGHSEFRILHHADDTGAEIQRGLMEAVRNNKNITVLENHYAVEIITQHHLGIEVTRRTPNIECYGAYILNPDTQKIDTYLSKVTLMATGGCGAVYATTSNPSIATGYGIAMVYRAKGAVTDMEFVQFHPTVLYNPKETRPAFLITEAMRGYGGILRLPNGEE
;
A
#
# COMPACT_ATOMS: atom_id res chain seq x y z
N MET A 1 3.33 -21.35 20.00
CA MET A 1 3.49 -22.50 19.04
C MET A 1 4.46 -22.11 17.94
N ILE A 2 4.98 -23.10 17.17
CA ILE A 2 5.83 -22.82 16.00
C ILE A 2 5.04 -23.18 14.74
N HIS A 3 4.87 -22.21 13.87
CA HIS A 3 4.23 -22.33 12.56
C HIS A 3 5.28 -22.17 11.46
N LYS A 4 5.08 -22.84 10.32
CA LYS A 4 5.97 -22.74 9.17
C LYS A 4 5.17 -22.45 7.91
N SER A 5 5.65 -21.52 7.09
CA SER A 5 5.17 -21.28 5.74
C SER A 5 6.35 -20.98 4.81
N ASP A 6 6.14 -21.05 3.50
CA ASP A 6 7.21 -20.65 2.58
C ASP A 6 7.40 -19.14 2.63
N ILE A 7 6.30 -18.41 2.63
CA ILE A 7 6.29 -16.93 2.62
C ILE A 7 5.43 -16.40 3.77
N LEU A 8 5.96 -15.45 4.51
CA LEU A 8 5.24 -14.65 5.49
C LEU A 8 5.05 -13.23 4.96
N VAL A 9 3.81 -12.76 4.88
CA VAL A 9 3.48 -11.40 4.48
C VAL A 9 2.87 -10.68 5.66
N ILE A 10 3.44 -9.55 6.06
CA ILE A 10 2.96 -8.73 7.18
C ILE A 10 2.36 -7.45 6.64
N GLY A 11 1.04 -7.37 6.62
CA GLY A 11 0.23 -6.27 6.13
C GLY A 11 -0.75 -6.67 5.04
N GLY A 12 -2.05 -6.33 5.23
CA GLY A 12 -3.18 -6.71 4.37
C GLY A 12 -3.67 -5.60 3.43
N GLY A 13 -2.85 -4.61 3.11
CA GLY A 13 -3.12 -3.62 2.07
C GLY A 13 -2.81 -4.16 0.67
N ILE A 14 -2.96 -3.29 -0.35
CA ILE A 14 -2.72 -3.62 -1.76
C ILE A 14 -1.37 -4.30 -1.98
N ALA A 15 -0.28 -3.82 -1.38
CA ALA A 15 1.05 -4.38 -1.57
C ALA A 15 1.15 -5.82 -1.05
N GLY A 16 0.66 -6.08 0.17
CA GLY A 16 0.73 -7.41 0.78
C GLY A 16 -0.16 -8.43 0.06
N MET A 17 -1.40 -8.06 -0.26
CA MET A 17 -2.32 -8.97 -0.94
C MET A 17 -1.91 -9.26 -2.39
N SER A 18 -1.46 -8.26 -3.14
CA SER A 18 -0.97 -8.45 -4.52
C SER A 18 0.25 -9.38 -4.56
N TYR A 19 1.20 -9.18 -3.66
CA TYR A 19 2.35 -10.07 -3.55
C TYR A 19 1.92 -11.49 -3.17
N ALA A 20 1.06 -11.63 -2.16
CA ALA A 20 0.55 -12.94 -1.73
C ALA A 20 -0.14 -13.69 -2.88
N LEU A 21 -0.96 -13.00 -3.67
CA LEU A 21 -1.64 -13.58 -4.83
C LEU A 21 -0.67 -13.99 -5.94
N ARG A 22 0.27 -13.13 -6.31
CA ARG A 22 1.28 -13.46 -7.34
C ARG A 22 2.08 -14.71 -6.95
N VAL A 23 2.51 -14.82 -5.69
CA VAL A 23 3.25 -15.97 -5.20
C VAL A 23 2.38 -17.22 -5.13
N ALA A 24 1.21 -17.12 -4.53
CA ALA A 24 0.29 -18.25 -4.33
C ALA A 24 -0.25 -18.84 -5.64
N ASN A 25 -0.50 -17.98 -6.65
CA ASN A 25 -0.96 -18.39 -7.96
C ASN A 25 0.07 -19.22 -8.75
N SER A 26 1.36 -19.14 -8.39
CA SER A 26 2.36 -20.06 -8.93
C SER A 26 2.10 -21.52 -8.58
N GLY A 27 1.29 -21.78 -7.56
CA GLY A 27 0.99 -23.12 -7.04
C GLY A 27 2.12 -23.78 -6.24
N LYS A 28 3.29 -23.15 -6.17
CA LYS A 28 4.53 -23.72 -5.60
C LYS A 28 4.71 -23.42 -4.11
N TYR A 29 4.10 -22.35 -3.61
CA TYR A 29 4.39 -21.82 -2.28
C TYR A 29 3.12 -21.61 -1.45
N LYS A 30 3.24 -21.84 -0.15
CA LYS A 30 2.24 -21.50 0.85
C LYS A 30 2.57 -20.15 1.45
N VAL A 31 1.56 -19.30 1.54
CA VAL A 31 1.68 -17.93 2.05
C VAL A 31 0.87 -17.79 3.34
N THR A 32 1.47 -17.22 4.36
CA THR A 32 0.75 -16.72 5.54
C THR A 32 0.68 -15.21 5.48
N LEU A 33 -0.51 -14.64 5.40
CA LEU A 33 -0.78 -13.21 5.40
C LEU A 33 -1.29 -12.77 6.77
N VAL A 34 -0.56 -11.88 7.43
CA VAL A 34 -0.85 -11.42 8.79
C VAL A 34 -1.30 -9.96 8.75
N CYS A 35 -2.45 -9.69 9.37
CA CYS A 35 -3.04 -8.35 9.48
C CYS A 35 -3.32 -8.03 10.95
N LYS A 36 -2.87 -6.87 11.42
CA LYS A 36 -3.10 -6.46 12.81
C LYS A 36 -4.56 -6.12 13.14
N THR A 37 -5.36 -5.87 12.10
CA THR A 37 -6.81 -5.67 12.14
C THR A 37 -7.47 -6.57 11.10
N LYS A 38 -8.71 -6.30 10.74
CA LYS A 38 -9.38 -6.96 9.63
C LYS A 38 -8.79 -6.54 8.29
N LEU A 39 -8.87 -7.39 7.28
CA LEU A 39 -8.36 -7.10 5.93
C LEU A 39 -8.93 -5.84 5.29
N ASN A 40 -10.17 -5.49 5.60
CA ASN A 40 -10.81 -4.29 5.07
C ASN A 40 -10.33 -2.99 5.71
N GLU A 41 -9.50 -3.05 6.75
CA GLU A 41 -8.95 -1.87 7.42
C GLU A 41 -7.53 -1.60 6.93
N ALA A 42 -7.40 -0.88 5.83
CA ALA A 42 -6.11 -0.49 5.26
C ALA A 42 -6.17 0.93 4.70
N ASN A 43 -5.01 1.56 4.48
CA ASN A 43 -4.94 2.82 3.72
C ASN A 43 -5.54 2.66 2.32
N THR A 44 -5.35 1.49 1.70
CA THR A 44 -5.95 1.15 0.41
C THR A 44 -7.45 1.38 0.41
N THR A 45 -8.18 0.92 1.42
CA THR A 45 -9.64 1.11 1.53
C THR A 45 -10.06 2.58 1.56
N LYS A 46 -9.19 3.48 2.00
CA LYS A 46 -9.47 4.91 2.17
C LYS A 46 -9.05 5.77 0.97
N ALA A 47 -8.38 5.18 0.00
CA ALA A 47 -7.93 5.89 -1.19
C ALA A 47 -9.13 6.22 -2.08
N GLN A 48 -9.37 7.52 -2.30
CA GLN A 48 -10.49 8.03 -3.11
C GLN A 48 -10.13 8.11 -4.59
N GLY A 49 -8.94 8.67 -4.91
CA GLY A 49 -8.46 8.82 -6.27
C GLY A 49 -8.32 7.50 -7.03
N GLY A 50 -7.56 7.52 -8.12
CA GLY A 50 -7.39 6.36 -8.96
C GLY A 50 -5.95 5.85 -9.02
N ILE A 51 -5.68 5.00 -9.99
CA ILE A 51 -4.35 4.49 -10.30
C ILE A 51 -3.91 5.03 -11.67
N ALA A 52 -2.75 5.68 -11.70
CA ALA A 52 -2.15 6.16 -12.93
C ALA A 52 -1.51 4.99 -13.71
N SER A 53 -1.92 4.81 -14.96
CA SER A 53 -1.28 3.84 -15.86
C SER A 53 -1.48 4.23 -17.32
N VAL A 54 -0.43 4.06 -18.12
CA VAL A 54 -0.53 4.26 -19.58
C VAL A 54 -1.25 3.07 -20.19
N THR A 55 -2.54 3.22 -20.45
CA THR A 55 -3.40 2.16 -21.02
C THR A 55 -3.75 2.39 -22.49
N ASN A 56 -3.50 3.61 -23.02
CA ASN A 56 -3.78 3.96 -24.40
C ASN A 56 -2.57 4.67 -25.05
N LEU A 57 -1.78 3.91 -25.77
CA LEU A 57 -0.56 4.40 -26.45
C LEU A 57 -0.83 5.31 -27.66
N LEU A 58 -2.09 5.52 -28.08
CA LEU A 58 -2.43 6.45 -29.16
C LEU A 58 -2.40 7.92 -28.71
N VAL A 59 -2.65 8.15 -27.41
CA VAL A 59 -2.76 9.51 -26.84
C VAL A 59 -1.75 9.78 -25.75
N ASP A 60 -1.24 8.72 -25.10
CA ASP A 60 -0.31 8.80 -23.98
C ASP A 60 0.92 7.89 -24.23
N ASN A 61 1.99 8.09 -23.48
CA ASN A 61 3.18 7.24 -23.52
C ASN A 61 3.91 7.23 -22.17
N PHE A 62 4.82 6.27 -22.00
CA PHE A 62 5.56 6.11 -20.77
C PHE A 62 6.46 7.31 -20.46
N GLU A 63 7.08 7.90 -21.49
CA GLU A 63 8.00 9.04 -21.35
C GLU A 63 7.30 10.27 -20.75
N LYS A 64 6.07 10.56 -21.20
CA LYS A 64 5.24 11.62 -20.60
C LYS A 64 4.94 11.32 -19.13
N HIS A 65 4.54 10.09 -18.82
CA HIS A 65 4.22 9.72 -17.43
C HIS A 65 5.46 9.77 -16.52
N ILE A 66 6.62 9.32 -17.01
CA ILE A 66 7.90 9.44 -16.30
C ILE A 66 8.23 10.92 -16.06
N ALA A 67 8.13 11.76 -17.09
CA ALA A 67 8.41 13.19 -16.97
C ALA A 67 7.48 13.88 -15.95
N ASP A 68 6.16 13.63 -16.03
CA ASP A 68 5.19 14.14 -15.06
C ASP A 68 5.56 13.74 -13.62
N THR A 69 5.95 12.48 -13.42
CA THR A 69 6.34 11.95 -12.11
C THR A 69 7.62 12.59 -11.59
N MET A 70 8.62 12.77 -12.47
CA MET A 70 9.88 13.44 -12.10
C MET A 70 9.65 14.91 -11.72
N VAL A 71 8.79 15.62 -12.46
CA VAL A 71 8.41 17.02 -12.14
C VAL A 71 7.67 17.07 -10.81
N ALA A 72 6.69 16.18 -10.57
CA ALA A 72 5.96 16.14 -9.31
C ALA A 72 6.85 15.83 -8.09
N GLY A 73 7.91 15.06 -8.31
CA GLY A 73 8.92 14.74 -7.30
C GLY A 73 10.06 15.75 -7.20
N ASP A 74 9.95 16.94 -7.83
CA ASP A 74 11.00 17.99 -7.87
C ASP A 74 12.38 17.46 -8.30
N PHE A 75 12.38 16.45 -9.19
CA PHE A 75 13.56 15.76 -9.73
C PHE A 75 14.47 15.07 -8.71
N ILE A 76 14.02 14.90 -7.46
CA ILE A 76 14.77 14.16 -6.44
C ILE A 76 14.46 12.66 -6.43
N SER A 77 13.44 12.23 -7.18
CA SER A 77 13.11 10.82 -7.34
C SER A 77 14.19 10.07 -8.12
N ASP A 78 14.43 8.81 -7.76
CA ASP A 78 15.29 7.92 -8.56
C ASP A 78 14.62 7.63 -9.90
N HIS A 79 15.24 8.08 -10.99
CA HIS A 79 14.71 7.94 -12.35
C HIS A 79 14.49 6.47 -12.72
N CYS A 80 15.40 5.57 -12.35
CA CYS A 80 15.26 4.14 -12.68
C CYS A 80 14.08 3.51 -11.93
N ALA A 81 13.84 3.92 -10.69
CA ALA A 81 12.68 3.47 -9.92
C ALA A 81 11.38 3.99 -10.54
N VAL A 82 11.31 5.27 -10.93
CA VAL A 82 10.14 5.87 -11.59
C VAL A 82 9.86 5.15 -12.91
N GLU A 83 10.87 4.97 -13.75
CA GLU A 83 10.74 4.26 -15.04
C GLU A 83 10.24 2.82 -14.83
N HIS A 84 10.80 2.10 -13.87
CA HIS A 84 10.38 0.75 -13.55
C HIS A 84 8.90 0.70 -13.14
N VAL A 85 8.45 1.56 -12.26
CA VAL A 85 7.05 1.60 -11.79
C VAL A 85 6.11 1.95 -12.95
N VAL A 86 6.43 2.98 -13.73
CA VAL A 86 5.57 3.46 -14.81
C VAL A 86 5.43 2.42 -15.93
N ARG A 87 6.52 1.77 -16.33
CA ARG A 87 6.48 0.76 -17.40
C ARG A 87 5.79 -0.54 -17.01
N ASN A 88 5.81 -0.90 -15.71
CA ASN A 88 5.14 -2.11 -15.21
C ASN A 88 3.70 -1.87 -14.75
N ALA A 89 3.23 -0.62 -14.71
CA ALA A 89 1.87 -0.29 -14.28
C ALA A 89 0.77 -1.00 -15.10
N PRO A 90 0.84 -1.11 -16.45
CA PRO A 90 -0.20 -1.80 -17.23
C PRO A 90 -0.35 -3.29 -16.85
N GLU A 91 0.75 -3.98 -16.57
CA GLU A 91 0.71 -5.37 -16.10
C GLU A 91 0.06 -5.45 -14.71
N ALA A 92 0.43 -4.54 -13.81
CA ALA A 92 -0.17 -4.49 -12.47
C ALA A 92 -1.68 -4.23 -12.52
N ILE A 93 -2.17 -3.35 -13.42
CA ILE A 93 -3.59 -3.14 -13.65
C ILE A 93 -4.27 -4.42 -14.16
N THR A 94 -3.63 -5.11 -15.10
CA THR A 94 -4.14 -6.39 -15.62
C THR A 94 -4.29 -7.43 -14.51
N ASP A 95 -3.31 -7.52 -13.61
CA ASP A 95 -3.40 -8.40 -12.44
C ASP A 95 -4.57 -8.04 -11.53
N LEU A 96 -4.77 -6.75 -11.22
CA LEU A 96 -5.89 -6.30 -10.41
C LEU A 96 -7.24 -6.69 -11.03
N VAL A 97 -7.40 -6.48 -12.32
CA VAL A 97 -8.62 -6.88 -13.05
C VAL A 97 -8.83 -8.39 -13.00
N ASN A 98 -7.76 -9.17 -13.21
CA ASN A 98 -7.82 -10.64 -13.13
C ASN A 98 -8.17 -11.13 -11.72
N TRP A 99 -7.87 -10.37 -10.69
CA TRP A 99 -8.25 -10.65 -9.30
C TRP A 99 -9.62 -10.08 -8.91
N GLY A 100 -10.38 -9.56 -9.89
CA GLY A 100 -11.78 -9.18 -9.71
C GLY A 100 -11.99 -7.72 -9.32
N VAL A 101 -11.00 -6.84 -9.54
CA VAL A 101 -11.16 -5.39 -9.39
C VAL A 101 -11.88 -4.84 -10.64
N ASN A 102 -12.90 -4.02 -10.43
CA ASN A 102 -13.69 -3.41 -11.49
C ASN A 102 -13.36 -1.92 -11.58
N PHE A 103 -12.72 -1.52 -12.67
CA PHE A 103 -12.57 -0.11 -13.02
C PHE A 103 -13.72 0.35 -13.91
N ASP A 104 -14.10 1.61 -13.79
CA ASP A 104 -15.19 2.19 -14.56
C ASP A 104 -14.88 2.20 -16.05
N LYS A 105 -15.93 2.00 -16.85
CA LYS A 105 -15.85 1.94 -18.30
C LYS A 105 -16.84 2.91 -18.91
N ASN A 106 -16.44 3.55 -19.98
CA ASN A 106 -17.29 4.42 -20.79
C ASN A 106 -18.32 3.62 -21.59
N SER A 107 -19.22 4.30 -22.28
CA SER A 107 -20.28 3.69 -23.10
C SER A 107 -19.79 2.80 -24.23
N LYS A 108 -18.50 2.87 -24.60
CA LYS A 108 -17.86 2.05 -25.63
C LYS A 108 -17.12 0.82 -25.04
N GLY A 109 -17.17 0.63 -23.70
CA GLY A 109 -16.51 -0.48 -23.01
C GLY A 109 -15.01 -0.30 -22.76
N ALA A 110 -14.41 0.83 -23.14
CA ALA A 110 -13.06 1.21 -22.77
C ALA A 110 -13.03 1.80 -21.36
N TYR A 111 -11.87 1.79 -20.69
CA TYR A 111 -11.72 2.43 -19.39
C TYR A 111 -12.11 3.91 -19.46
N ASP A 112 -12.87 4.34 -18.51
CA ASP A 112 -13.15 5.76 -18.27
C ASP A 112 -11.95 6.33 -17.49
N LEU A 113 -11.18 7.19 -18.14
CA LEU A 113 -9.92 7.68 -17.59
C LEU A 113 -10.08 9.13 -17.14
N HIS A 114 -9.64 9.41 -15.92
CA HIS A 114 -9.56 10.77 -15.41
C HIS A 114 -8.15 11.35 -15.55
N ARG A 115 -8.04 12.65 -15.33
CA ARG A 115 -6.80 13.38 -15.19
C ARG A 115 -6.80 14.10 -13.84
N GLU A 116 -5.79 13.87 -13.04
CA GLU A 116 -5.56 14.57 -11.78
C GLU A 116 -4.42 15.60 -11.92
N GLY A 117 -4.22 16.41 -10.88
CA GLY A 117 -3.15 17.39 -10.85
C GLY A 117 -1.76 16.76 -11.06
N GLY A 118 -0.90 17.44 -11.81
CA GLY A 118 0.44 16.94 -12.14
C GLY A 118 0.50 15.98 -13.34
N HIS A 119 -0.64 15.49 -13.86
CA HIS A 119 -0.67 14.65 -15.05
C HIS A 119 -0.92 15.45 -16.32
N SER A 120 -0.12 15.23 -17.35
CA SER A 120 -0.30 15.84 -18.67
C SER A 120 -1.43 15.19 -19.48
N GLU A 121 -1.75 13.91 -19.22
CA GLU A 121 -2.72 13.11 -19.95
C GLU A 121 -3.76 12.44 -19.05
N PHE A 122 -4.86 11.99 -19.65
CA PHE A 122 -5.89 11.18 -19.01
C PHE A 122 -5.41 9.74 -18.88
N ARG A 123 -4.96 9.34 -17.67
CA ARG A 123 -4.40 8.00 -17.42
C ARG A 123 -4.81 7.39 -16.08
N ILE A 124 -5.74 8.05 -15.36
CA ILE A 124 -6.16 7.59 -14.04
C ILE A 124 -7.35 6.65 -14.19
N LEU A 125 -7.13 5.36 -13.88
CA LEU A 125 -8.21 4.39 -13.74
C LEU A 125 -8.87 4.58 -12.37
N HIS A 126 -10.19 4.52 -12.34
CA HIS A 126 -10.94 4.77 -11.11
C HIS A 126 -12.19 3.86 -11.03
N HIS A 127 -12.79 3.83 -9.84
CA HIS A 127 -14.11 3.28 -9.58
C HIS A 127 -14.90 4.30 -8.75
N ALA A 128 -15.73 5.09 -9.40
CA ALA A 128 -16.36 6.29 -8.81
C ALA A 128 -15.33 7.12 -8.00
N ASP A 129 -15.63 7.45 -6.73
CA ASP A 129 -14.72 8.09 -5.78
C ASP A 129 -14.23 7.12 -4.67
N ASP A 130 -14.33 5.81 -4.93
CA ASP A 130 -14.06 4.74 -3.97
C ASP A 130 -13.09 3.67 -4.56
N THR A 131 -12.17 4.11 -5.42
CA THR A 131 -11.26 3.20 -6.14
C THR A 131 -10.49 2.28 -5.20
N GLY A 132 -10.00 2.80 -4.09
CA GLY A 132 -9.27 2.01 -3.11
C GLY A 132 -10.14 0.96 -2.40
N ALA A 133 -11.41 1.27 -2.13
CA ALA A 133 -12.35 0.32 -1.53
C ALA A 133 -12.65 -0.84 -2.50
N GLU A 134 -12.82 -0.55 -3.80
CA GLU A 134 -13.03 -1.57 -4.83
C GLU A 134 -11.79 -2.47 -5.01
N ILE A 135 -10.59 -1.87 -5.04
CA ILE A 135 -9.34 -2.64 -5.10
C ILE A 135 -9.24 -3.58 -3.88
N GLN A 136 -9.48 -3.04 -2.68
CA GLN A 136 -9.43 -3.84 -1.47
C GLN A 136 -10.45 -4.98 -1.50
N ARG A 137 -11.67 -4.73 -1.97
CA ARG A 137 -12.72 -5.74 -2.14
C ARG A 137 -12.29 -6.88 -3.05
N GLY A 138 -11.83 -6.56 -4.27
CA GLY A 138 -11.40 -7.56 -5.25
C GLY A 138 -10.25 -8.40 -4.74
N LEU A 139 -9.22 -7.76 -4.18
CA LEU A 139 -8.06 -8.46 -3.62
C LEU A 139 -8.44 -9.35 -2.43
N MET A 140 -9.30 -8.88 -1.52
CA MET A 140 -9.77 -9.68 -0.38
C MET A 140 -10.50 -10.94 -0.83
N GLU A 141 -11.37 -10.81 -1.82
CA GLU A 141 -12.10 -11.96 -2.38
C GLU A 141 -11.13 -12.95 -3.01
N ALA A 142 -10.20 -12.49 -3.85
CA ALA A 142 -9.18 -13.33 -4.46
C ALA A 142 -8.30 -14.05 -3.43
N VAL A 143 -7.85 -13.34 -2.39
CA VAL A 143 -7.03 -13.89 -1.31
C VAL A 143 -7.79 -14.96 -0.51
N ARG A 144 -9.05 -14.71 -0.14
CA ARG A 144 -9.87 -15.65 0.63
C ARG A 144 -10.21 -16.93 -0.16
N ASN A 145 -10.33 -16.81 -1.47
CA ASN A 145 -10.60 -17.95 -2.36
C ASN A 145 -9.35 -18.76 -2.73
N ASN A 146 -8.15 -18.29 -2.37
CA ASN A 146 -6.89 -18.94 -2.72
C ASN A 146 -6.45 -19.94 -1.64
N LYS A 147 -6.52 -21.24 -1.96
CA LYS A 147 -6.15 -22.36 -1.05
C LYS A 147 -4.67 -22.37 -0.59
N ASN A 148 -3.82 -21.57 -1.23
CA ASN A 148 -2.41 -21.47 -0.88
C ASN A 148 -2.11 -20.28 0.04
N ILE A 149 -3.14 -19.47 0.40
CA ILE A 149 -3.01 -18.33 1.30
C ILE A 149 -3.79 -18.61 2.59
N THR A 150 -3.10 -18.52 3.72
CA THR A 150 -3.71 -18.51 5.05
C THR A 150 -3.74 -17.08 5.55
N VAL A 151 -4.92 -16.55 5.88
CA VAL A 151 -5.08 -15.19 6.39
C VAL A 151 -5.27 -15.22 7.91
N LEU A 152 -4.48 -14.42 8.60
CA LEU A 152 -4.55 -14.19 10.04
C LEU A 152 -4.94 -12.73 10.30
N GLU A 153 -6.23 -12.49 10.45
CA GLU A 153 -6.78 -11.19 10.85
C GLU A 153 -6.64 -10.98 12.36
N ASN A 154 -6.54 -9.72 12.79
CA ASN A 154 -6.37 -9.32 14.20
C ASN A 154 -5.10 -9.90 14.87
N HIS A 155 -4.10 -10.30 14.09
CA HIS A 155 -2.83 -10.83 14.59
C HIS A 155 -1.74 -9.77 14.47
N TYR A 156 -1.04 -9.53 15.56
CA TYR A 156 -0.04 -8.45 15.62
C TYR A 156 1.38 -9.00 15.51
N ALA A 157 2.10 -8.63 14.44
CA ALA A 157 3.52 -8.93 14.35
C ALA A 157 4.30 -8.06 15.35
N VAL A 158 4.99 -8.70 16.27
CA VAL A 158 5.68 -8.06 17.39
C VAL A 158 7.12 -7.72 17.04
N GLU A 159 7.83 -8.70 16.45
CA GLU A 159 9.25 -8.60 16.17
C GLU A 159 9.66 -9.49 15.00
N ILE A 160 10.64 -9.05 14.22
CA ILE A 160 11.29 -9.85 13.16
C ILE A 160 12.34 -10.74 13.81
N ILE A 161 12.35 -12.01 13.45
CA ILE A 161 13.31 -13.00 13.96
C ILE A 161 14.57 -12.99 13.10
N THR A 162 15.71 -12.67 13.72
CA THR A 162 17.03 -12.65 13.09
C THR A 162 18.01 -13.50 13.91
N GLN A 163 19.27 -13.57 13.48
CA GLN A 163 20.34 -14.25 14.23
C GLN A 163 20.49 -13.76 15.67
N HIS A 164 20.06 -12.52 15.97
CA HIS A 164 20.04 -11.99 17.32
C HIS A 164 19.27 -12.90 18.30
N HIS A 165 18.18 -13.48 17.85
CA HIS A 165 17.34 -14.39 18.64
C HIS A 165 17.99 -15.78 18.86
N LEU A 166 19.12 -16.05 18.18
CA LEU A 166 19.95 -17.22 18.38
C LEU A 166 21.18 -16.95 19.26
N GLY A 167 21.25 -15.76 19.89
CA GLY A 167 22.36 -15.33 20.74
C GLY A 167 23.55 -14.76 19.98
N ILE A 168 23.42 -14.49 18.67
CA ILE A 168 24.46 -13.85 17.85
C ILE A 168 24.25 -12.34 17.90
N GLU A 169 25.31 -11.59 18.20
CA GLU A 169 25.23 -10.13 18.16
C GLU A 169 25.00 -9.64 16.72
N VAL A 170 23.93 -8.87 16.53
CA VAL A 170 23.56 -8.27 15.24
C VAL A 170 23.61 -6.75 15.36
N THR A 171 24.47 -6.14 14.56
CA THR A 171 24.63 -4.68 14.44
C THR A 171 24.31 -4.24 13.01
N ARG A 172 24.22 -2.94 12.76
CA ARG A 172 24.06 -2.40 11.40
C ARG A 172 25.26 -2.72 10.47
N ARG A 173 26.39 -3.14 11.01
CA ARG A 173 27.60 -3.51 10.26
C ARG A 173 27.73 -5.03 10.09
N THR A 174 26.84 -5.80 10.69
CA THR A 174 26.84 -7.26 10.55
C THR A 174 26.51 -7.61 9.10
N PRO A 175 27.41 -8.29 8.39
CA PRO A 175 27.11 -8.74 7.03
C PRO A 175 26.10 -9.89 7.07
N ASN A 176 25.32 -10.03 6.00
CA ASN A 176 24.41 -11.16 5.80
C ASN A 176 23.42 -11.37 6.96
N ILE A 177 22.75 -10.30 7.38
CA ILE A 177 21.64 -10.42 8.34
C ILE A 177 20.53 -11.24 7.66
N GLU A 178 20.13 -12.32 8.31
CA GLU A 178 19.08 -13.21 7.85
C GLU A 178 17.80 -12.98 8.64
N CYS A 179 16.67 -13.00 7.94
CA CYS A 179 15.34 -12.99 8.52
C CYS A 179 14.75 -14.40 8.48
N TYR A 180 14.38 -14.94 9.63
CA TYR A 180 13.81 -16.29 9.76
C TYR A 180 12.28 -16.28 9.88
N GLY A 181 11.65 -15.11 9.97
CA GLY A 181 10.23 -14.93 10.16
C GLY A 181 9.91 -13.86 11.20
N ALA A 182 8.81 -14.04 11.93
CA ALA A 182 8.38 -13.08 12.95
C ALA A 182 7.71 -13.74 14.16
N TYR A 183 7.75 -13.05 15.30
CA TYR A 183 6.88 -13.32 16.44
C TYR A 183 5.55 -12.62 16.22
N ILE A 184 4.45 -13.35 16.41
CA ILE A 184 3.11 -12.87 16.14
C ILE A 184 2.23 -13.12 17.37
N LEU A 185 1.65 -12.05 17.90
CA LEU A 185 0.67 -12.12 18.98
C LEU A 185 -0.67 -12.58 18.41
N ASN A 186 -1.18 -13.66 18.97
CA ASN A 186 -2.54 -14.14 18.76
C ASN A 186 -3.44 -13.53 19.87
N PRO A 187 -4.40 -12.67 19.54
CA PRO A 187 -5.22 -11.99 20.53
C PRO A 187 -6.19 -12.93 21.25
N ASP A 188 -6.62 -14.01 20.61
CA ASP A 188 -7.59 -14.94 21.21
C ASP A 188 -6.96 -15.76 22.34
N THR A 189 -5.70 -16.16 22.14
CA THR A 189 -4.95 -16.95 23.14
C THR A 189 -4.07 -16.10 24.04
N GLN A 190 -3.89 -14.81 23.74
CA GLN A 190 -2.96 -13.89 24.41
C GLN A 190 -1.51 -14.41 24.42
N LYS A 191 -1.15 -15.24 23.43
CA LYS A 191 0.18 -15.84 23.30
C LYS A 191 0.90 -15.31 22.08
N ILE A 192 2.22 -15.23 22.19
CA ILE A 192 3.10 -14.93 21.08
C ILE A 192 3.55 -16.26 20.47
N ASP A 193 3.20 -16.43 19.21
CA ASP A 193 3.60 -17.59 18.42
C ASP A 193 4.76 -17.24 17.50
N THR A 194 5.56 -18.24 17.15
CA THR A 194 6.69 -18.13 16.24
C THR A 194 6.28 -18.55 14.84
N TYR A 195 6.37 -17.64 13.88
CA TYR A 195 6.13 -17.92 12.46
C TYR A 195 7.45 -17.91 11.70
N LEU A 196 7.90 -19.09 11.26
CA LEU A 196 9.11 -19.24 10.46
C LEU A 196 8.77 -19.26 8.98
N SER A 197 9.57 -18.57 8.18
CA SER A 197 9.40 -18.49 6.73
C SER A 197 10.74 -18.38 6.01
N LYS A 198 10.77 -18.80 4.74
CA LYS A 198 11.94 -18.62 3.86
C LYS A 198 12.09 -17.17 3.41
N VAL A 199 10.97 -16.46 3.25
CA VAL A 199 10.91 -15.04 2.88
C VAL A 199 9.86 -14.35 3.74
N THR A 200 10.19 -13.18 4.27
CA THR A 200 9.26 -12.31 4.98
C THR A 200 9.12 -10.99 4.23
N LEU A 201 7.91 -10.69 3.78
CA LEU A 201 7.58 -9.40 3.17
C LEU A 201 6.99 -8.45 4.22
N MET A 202 7.58 -7.28 4.37
CA MET A 202 7.03 -6.19 5.17
C MET A 202 6.18 -5.27 4.28
N ALA A 203 4.86 -5.37 4.40
CA ALA A 203 3.87 -4.57 3.66
C ALA A 203 2.96 -3.77 4.61
N THR A 204 3.54 -3.26 5.69
CA THR A 204 2.84 -2.72 6.86
C THR A 204 2.32 -1.29 6.69
N GLY A 205 2.52 -0.69 5.52
CA GLY A 205 2.15 0.70 5.26
C GLY A 205 3.04 1.71 6.00
N GLY A 206 2.60 2.95 6.01
CA GLY A 206 3.35 4.08 6.56
C GLY A 206 3.06 4.39 8.03
N CYS A 207 3.39 5.63 8.42
CA CYS A 207 3.34 6.10 9.80
C CYS A 207 2.48 7.37 10.00
N GLY A 208 1.54 7.66 9.09
CA GLY A 208 0.75 8.90 9.13
C GLY A 208 0.00 9.14 10.44
N ALA A 209 -0.34 8.08 11.20
CA ALA A 209 -1.03 8.20 12.49
C ALA A 209 -0.17 8.80 13.62
N VAL A 210 1.15 9.02 13.41
CA VAL A 210 2.00 9.72 14.39
C VAL A 210 1.78 11.24 14.36
N TYR A 211 1.18 11.78 13.31
CA TYR A 211 0.89 13.20 13.18
C TYR A 211 -0.42 13.58 13.86
N ALA A 212 -0.49 14.81 14.35
CA ALA A 212 -1.66 15.33 15.07
C ALA A 212 -2.91 15.36 14.18
N THR A 213 -2.76 15.82 12.94
CA THR A 213 -3.82 15.79 11.92
C THR A 213 -3.39 14.85 10.80
N THR A 214 -4.25 13.92 10.43
CA THR A 214 -3.95 12.91 9.40
C THR A 214 -5.24 12.36 8.80
N SER A 215 -5.23 12.13 7.50
CA SER A 215 -6.27 11.38 6.78
C SER A 215 -6.04 9.85 6.81
N ASN A 216 -4.90 9.40 7.35
CA ASN A 216 -4.59 7.97 7.46
C ASN A 216 -5.43 7.31 8.57
N PRO A 217 -5.83 6.05 8.40
CA PRO A 217 -6.47 5.30 9.47
C PRO A 217 -5.55 5.15 10.69
N SER A 218 -6.14 4.98 11.87
CA SER A 218 -5.40 4.86 13.14
C SER A 218 -4.39 3.71 13.17
N ILE A 219 -4.52 2.75 12.27
CA ILE A 219 -3.59 1.63 12.11
C ILE A 219 -2.25 2.02 11.47
N ALA A 220 -2.12 3.18 10.82
CA ALA A 220 -0.90 3.62 10.15
C ALA A 220 0.14 4.16 11.16
N THR A 221 0.61 3.30 12.05
CA THR A 221 1.44 3.67 13.21
C THR A 221 2.95 3.55 13.00
N GLY A 222 3.41 3.10 11.81
CA GLY A 222 4.84 2.92 11.53
C GLY A 222 5.49 1.73 12.26
N TYR A 223 4.70 0.84 12.84
CA TYR A 223 5.25 -0.27 13.64
C TYR A 223 6.15 -1.21 12.83
N GLY A 224 5.85 -1.42 11.54
CA GLY A 224 6.70 -2.24 10.66
C GLY A 224 8.05 -1.61 10.41
N ILE A 225 8.10 -0.29 10.21
CA ILE A 225 9.35 0.49 10.10
C ILE A 225 10.17 0.30 11.38
N ALA A 226 9.54 0.41 12.55
CA ALA A 226 10.20 0.21 13.83
C ALA A 226 10.75 -1.23 13.99
N MET A 227 10.01 -2.25 13.54
CA MET A 227 10.49 -3.64 13.56
C MET A 227 11.74 -3.83 12.69
N VAL A 228 11.72 -3.31 11.46
CA VAL A 228 12.87 -3.37 10.55
C VAL A 228 14.08 -2.65 11.15
N TYR A 229 13.87 -1.47 11.73
CA TYR A 229 14.93 -0.72 12.41
C TYR A 229 15.56 -1.50 13.58
N ARG A 230 14.73 -2.12 14.44
CA ARG A 230 15.21 -2.97 15.55
C ARG A 230 15.97 -4.20 15.05
N ALA A 231 15.50 -4.81 13.96
CA ALA A 231 16.17 -5.92 13.28
C ALA A 231 17.48 -5.51 12.56
N LYS A 232 17.89 -4.22 12.64
CA LYS A 232 19.07 -3.65 11.98
C LYS A 232 18.98 -3.63 10.44
N GLY A 233 17.77 -3.80 9.90
CA GLY A 233 17.52 -3.60 8.47
C GLY A 233 17.68 -2.13 8.06
N ALA A 234 17.90 -1.90 6.77
CA ALA A 234 17.99 -0.56 6.21
C ALA A 234 16.60 0.11 6.20
N VAL A 235 16.57 1.37 6.63
CA VAL A 235 15.40 2.25 6.56
C VAL A 235 15.86 3.55 5.92
N THR A 236 15.17 3.98 4.85
CA THR A 236 15.53 5.17 4.06
C THR A 236 14.32 6.09 3.88
N ASP A 237 14.57 7.30 3.43
CA ASP A 237 13.57 8.29 3.03
C ASP A 237 12.55 8.66 4.13
N MET A 238 12.97 8.58 5.38
CA MET A 238 12.09 8.83 6.54
C MET A 238 11.72 10.31 6.71
N GLU A 239 12.45 11.21 6.06
CA GLU A 239 12.16 12.64 6.00
C GLU A 239 10.98 12.98 5.10
N PHE A 240 10.61 12.11 4.17
CA PHE A 240 9.53 12.37 3.22
C PHE A 240 8.17 11.97 3.79
N VAL A 241 7.27 12.95 3.84
CA VAL A 241 5.86 12.78 4.20
C VAL A 241 5.02 13.48 3.16
N GLN A 242 4.07 12.76 2.56
CA GLN A 242 3.13 13.38 1.64
C GLN A 242 2.04 14.12 2.41
N PHE A 243 1.90 15.43 2.17
CA PHE A 243 0.80 16.23 2.67
C PHE A 243 -0.32 16.25 1.65
N HIS A 244 -1.52 15.80 2.03
CA HIS A 244 -2.70 16.03 1.22
C HIS A 244 -3.19 17.47 1.41
N PRO A 245 -3.40 18.24 0.34
CA PRO A 245 -3.64 19.68 0.46
C PRO A 245 -5.00 20.06 1.03
N THR A 246 -5.99 19.16 1.01
CA THR A 246 -7.36 19.46 1.42
C THR A 246 -7.97 18.40 2.33
N VAL A 247 -8.18 18.75 3.58
CA VAL A 247 -9.01 18.00 4.53
C VAL A 247 -10.07 18.93 5.12
N LEU A 248 -11.22 18.38 5.48
CA LEU A 248 -12.26 19.16 6.17
C LEU A 248 -11.79 19.48 7.59
N TYR A 249 -11.73 20.76 7.93
CA TYR A 249 -11.48 21.17 9.30
C TYR A 249 -12.73 20.95 10.15
N ASN A 250 -12.60 20.16 11.20
CA ASN A 250 -13.66 19.93 12.18
C ASN A 250 -13.07 19.96 13.60
N PRO A 251 -13.35 20.98 14.42
CA PRO A 251 -12.76 21.10 15.77
C PRO A 251 -13.19 20.02 16.75
N LYS A 252 -14.23 19.25 16.42
CA LYS A 252 -14.71 18.11 17.23
C LYS A 252 -14.22 16.77 16.70
N GLU A 253 -13.21 16.77 15.85
CA GLU A 253 -12.89 15.62 15.03
C GLU A 253 -12.27 14.46 15.77
N THR A 254 -12.78 13.29 15.42
CA THR A 254 -12.10 12.00 15.61
C THR A 254 -11.15 11.76 14.43
N ARG A 255 -9.99 11.16 14.68
CA ARG A 255 -9.10 10.71 13.60
C ARG A 255 -9.68 9.49 12.89
N PRO A 256 -9.56 9.34 11.57
CA PRO A 256 -8.85 10.23 10.62
C PRO A 256 -9.65 11.46 10.23
N ALA A 257 -8.96 12.53 9.81
CA ALA A 257 -9.57 13.71 9.22
C ALA A 257 -10.25 13.36 7.89
N PHE A 258 -11.42 13.94 7.63
CA PHE A 258 -12.16 13.69 6.39
C PHE A 258 -11.42 14.31 5.20
N LEU A 259 -11.03 13.45 4.25
CA LEU A 259 -10.33 13.86 3.04
C LEU A 259 -11.33 14.44 2.04
N ILE A 260 -11.06 15.66 1.55
CA ILE A 260 -11.75 16.21 0.40
C ILE A 260 -11.03 15.73 -0.85
N THR A 261 -11.73 14.99 -1.69
CA THR A 261 -11.13 14.33 -2.86
C THR A 261 -10.42 15.31 -3.80
N GLU A 262 -9.30 14.89 -4.33
CA GLU A 262 -8.53 15.68 -5.30
C GLU A 262 -9.29 15.89 -6.62
N ALA A 263 -10.22 15.01 -6.95
CA ALA A 263 -11.12 15.14 -8.10
C ALA A 263 -11.86 16.48 -8.12
N MET A 264 -12.24 17.03 -6.95
CA MET A 264 -12.86 18.35 -6.84
C MET A 264 -12.03 19.43 -7.55
N ARG A 265 -10.72 19.43 -7.34
CA ARG A 265 -9.80 20.38 -8.01
C ARG A 265 -9.61 20.02 -9.48
N GLY A 266 -9.54 18.74 -9.80
CA GLY A 266 -9.45 18.25 -11.17
C GLY A 266 -10.65 18.71 -12.03
N TYR A 267 -11.82 18.82 -11.43
CA TYR A 267 -13.04 19.36 -12.08
C TYR A 267 -13.17 20.89 -11.97
N GLY A 268 -12.13 21.61 -11.54
CA GLY A 268 -12.11 23.07 -11.51
C GLY A 268 -12.58 23.71 -10.20
N GLY A 269 -12.66 22.94 -9.12
CA GLY A 269 -12.95 23.47 -7.78
C GLY A 269 -11.81 24.37 -7.30
N ILE A 270 -12.14 25.59 -6.87
CA ILE A 270 -11.19 26.59 -6.36
C ILE A 270 -11.52 26.88 -4.89
N LEU A 271 -10.47 26.84 -4.04
CA LEU A 271 -10.60 27.29 -2.66
C LEU A 271 -10.70 28.82 -2.62
N ARG A 272 -11.71 29.33 -1.91
CA ARG A 272 -11.92 30.76 -1.73
C ARG A 272 -12.05 31.11 -0.26
N LEU A 273 -11.56 32.27 0.09
CA LEU A 273 -11.84 32.88 1.38
C LEU A 273 -13.34 33.24 1.49
N PRO A 274 -13.87 33.44 2.72
CA PRO A 274 -15.28 33.83 2.91
C PRO A 274 -15.67 35.13 2.19
N ASN A 275 -14.70 35.98 1.89
CA ASN A 275 -14.91 37.24 1.11
C ASN A 275 -14.87 37.02 -0.41
N GLY A 276 -14.67 35.78 -0.90
CA GLY A 276 -14.61 35.42 -2.31
C GLY A 276 -13.22 35.51 -2.98
N GLU A 277 -12.20 35.96 -2.29
CA GLU A 277 -10.80 35.93 -2.79
C GLU A 277 -10.28 34.50 -2.89
N GLU A 278 -9.39 34.25 -3.88
CA GLU A 278 -8.73 32.94 -4.12
C GLU A 278 -7.49 32.76 -3.24
#